data_cfb496a5130facd6fd1505acfdeb2fee
#
_entry.id   cfb496a5130facd6fd1505acfdeb2fee
#
_cell.length_a   1.000
_cell.length_b   1.000
_cell.length_c   1.000
_cell.angle_alpha   90.00
_cell.angle_beta   90.00
_cell.angle_gamma   90.00
#
_symmetry.space_group_name_H-M   'P 1'
#
loop_
_entity.id
_entity.type
_entity.pdbx_description
1 polymer ?
#
loop_
_entity_poly.entity_id
_entity_poly.type
_entity_poly.pdbx_seq_one_letter_code
_entity_poly.pdbx_strand_id
1 'polypeptide(L)'
;MTKIISPVKSVEGAARVSAAGADELYVGVRLSGLRFMSYSGRKAACCLNDYDELAEACRLAHSYGTKVNLTANLPFMSDLLTPVVKSYLKSSIAAGVDALIIADMGTLLLVRDMGIDLPIYASSYFVARNLESIYFLQKLGVTRLICSPDSTLDEIRDLVERSPIEVEAFVHGEGCSNVGGNCYLLHSQRPKQYAPYDDAPASPIASQPGEDTSLVSISDRIPCLFDYETHKLTEHGEVGPPENLPIMDSFSFCSFCFVHELVEMKVGGMKIVGRCATEDFQERTTRHYRHLVDLAQARDLEGTREEIQTLRRQSPELMKLCANKRCYYAPWSGAERETFEVPFADKKLRVLPVIQVGAAKTFSTVANEELQDAGVR
;
A
#
# COMPACT_ATOMS: atom_id res chain seq x y z
N MET A 1 -8.10 -20.14 -5.70
CA MET A 1 -6.64 -20.05 -5.92
C MET A 1 -6.22 -18.63 -5.54
N THR A 2 -5.18 -18.47 -4.72
CA THR A 2 -4.68 -17.15 -4.30
C THR A 2 -4.04 -16.44 -5.50
N LYS A 3 -4.45 -15.20 -5.76
CA LYS A 3 -4.01 -14.40 -6.91
C LYS A 3 -2.83 -13.52 -6.53
N ILE A 4 -1.92 -13.26 -7.48
CA ILE A 4 -0.88 -12.24 -7.37
C ILE A 4 -1.39 -10.97 -8.04
N ILE A 5 -1.45 -9.87 -7.27
CA ILE A 5 -1.95 -8.58 -7.72
C ILE A 5 -0.80 -7.57 -7.70
N SER A 6 -0.40 -7.13 -8.89
CA SER A 6 0.82 -6.34 -9.06
C SER A 6 0.56 -4.94 -9.61
N PRO A 7 1.37 -3.96 -9.20
CA PRO A 7 1.29 -2.59 -9.70
C PRO A 7 1.91 -2.47 -11.09
N VAL A 8 1.34 -1.62 -11.94
CA VAL A 8 1.99 -1.18 -13.18
C VAL A 8 1.71 0.29 -13.45
N LYS A 9 2.63 0.94 -14.18
CA LYS A 9 2.57 2.36 -14.55
C LYS A 9 2.86 2.62 -16.02
N SER A 10 3.19 1.59 -16.79
CA SER A 10 3.53 1.68 -18.20
C SER A 10 3.01 0.46 -18.97
N VAL A 11 2.89 0.60 -20.27
CA VAL A 11 2.54 -0.48 -21.19
C VAL A 11 3.58 -1.60 -21.15
N GLU A 12 4.89 -1.24 -21.11
CA GLU A 12 5.98 -2.21 -20.95
C GLU A 12 5.86 -2.97 -19.64
N GLY A 13 5.61 -2.25 -18.53
CA GLY A 13 5.39 -2.85 -17.21
C GLY A 13 4.22 -3.84 -17.22
N ALA A 14 3.12 -3.52 -17.91
CA ALA A 14 1.98 -4.43 -18.02
C ALA A 14 2.37 -5.75 -18.68
N ALA A 15 3.12 -5.71 -19.78
CA ALA A 15 3.58 -6.93 -20.47
C ALA A 15 4.56 -7.73 -19.59
N ARG A 16 5.57 -7.07 -19.01
CA ARG A 16 6.62 -7.73 -18.20
C ARG A 16 6.05 -8.37 -16.94
N VAL A 17 5.19 -7.66 -16.20
CA VAL A 17 4.62 -8.12 -14.94
C VAL A 17 3.61 -9.25 -15.19
N SER A 18 2.83 -9.19 -16.26
CA SER A 18 1.95 -10.29 -16.67
C SER A 18 2.75 -11.54 -17.03
N ALA A 19 3.82 -11.40 -17.81
CA ALA A 19 4.73 -12.51 -18.15
C ALA A 19 5.45 -13.09 -16.90
N ALA A 20 5.63 -12.29 -15.85
CA ALA A 20 6.19 -12.72 -14.57
C ALA A 20 5.19 -13.50 -13.69
N GLY A 21 3.94 -13.64 -14.11
CA GLY A 21 2.93 -14.48 -13.46
C GLY A 21 1.96 -13.72 -12.54
N ALA A 22 1.73 -12.42 -12.78
CA ALA A 22 0.63 -11.71 -12.14
C ALA A 22 -0.71 -12.24 -12.66
N ASP A 23 -1.65 -12.51 -11.75
CA ASP A 23 -3.03 -12.83 -12.09
C ASP A 23 -3.86 -11.58 -12.37
N GLU A 24 -3.51 -10.49 -11.68
CA GLU A 24 -4.17 -9.20 -11.82
C GLU A 24 -3.15 -8.05 -11.76
N LEU A 25 -3.37 -7.01 -12.56
CA LEU A 25 -2.66 -5.74 -12.47
C LEU A 25 -3.56 -4.70 -11.84
N TYR A 26 -2.99 -3.69 -11.17
CA TYR A 26 -3.74 -2.49 -10.83
C TYR A 26 -3.04 -1.25 -11.35
N VAL A 27 -3.83 -0.39 -11.99
CA VAL A 27 -3.36 0.77 -12.75
C VAL A 27 -4.11 2.03 -12.37
N GLY A 28 -3.52 3.18 -12.64
CA GLY A 28 -4.20 4.47 -12.70
C GLY A 28 -3.89 5.14 -14.03
N VAL A 29 -4.78 6.02 -14.49
CA VAL A 29 -4.57 6.85 -15.67
C VAL A 29 -4.43 8.30 -15.26
N ARG A 30 -3.51 9.00 -15.87
CA ARG A 30 -3.32 10.44 -15.70
C ARG A 30 -4.48 11.19 -16.33
N LEU A 31 -5.02 12.17 -15.60
CA LEU A 31 -6.02 13.09 -16.12
C LEU A 31 -5.40 14.47 -16.29
N SER A 32 -5.50 15.05 -17.51
CA SER A 32 -5.14 16.44 -17.72
C SER A 32 -6.09 17.33 -16.90
N GLY A 33 -5.53 18.19 -16.03
CA GLY A 33 -6.29 19.11 -15.19
C GLY A 33 -6.85 18.57 -13.89
N LEU A 34 -6.85 17.23 -13.68
CA LEU A 34 -7.24 16.59 -12.42
C LEU A 34 -6.24 15.49 -12.06
N ARG A 35 -5.33 15.81 -11.18
CA ARG A 35 -4.17 14.97 -10.83
C ARG A 35 -4.50 13.74 -9.98
N PHE A 36 -5.78 13.48 -9.59
CA PHE A 36 -6.06 12.72 -8.37
C PHE A 36 -7.24 11.73 -8.41
N MET A 37 -7.46 11.01 -9.48
CA MET A 37 -8.43 9.90 -9.42
C MET A 37 -7.89 8.66 -8.69
N SER A 38 -6.57 8.56 -8.56
CA SER A 38 -5.92 7.53 -7.78
C SER A 38 -5.14 8.16 -6.63
N TYR A 39 -5.54 7.89 -5.40
CA TYR A 39 -4.92 8.48 -4.21
C TYR A 39 -3.44 8.10 -4.05
N SER A 40 -3.07 6.89 -4.37
CA SER A 40 -1.68 6.41 -4.32
C SER A 40 -0.89 6.71 -5.61
N GLY A 41 -1.53 7.05 -6.71
CA GLY A 41 -0.91 7.40 -8.00
C GLY A 41 -0.80 8.91 -8.24
N ARG A 42 -0.48 9.67 -7.22
CA ARG A 42 -0.41 11.14 -7.24
C ARG A 42 0.68 11.74 -8.08
N LYS A 43 1.75 10.98 -8.29
CA LYS A 43 2.80 11.36 -9.22
C LYS A 43 2.35 10.92 -10.62
N ALA A 44 2.47 11.80 -11.60
CA ALA A 44 2.22 11.46 -13.00
C ALA A 44 3.01 10.22 -13.42
N ALA A 45 4.25 10.09 -12.92
CA ALA A 45 5.12 8.94 -13.15
C ALA A 45 4.61 7.59 -12.59
N CYS A 46 3.51 7.58 -11.83
CA CYS A 46 2.93 6.35 -11.25
C CYS A 46 1.63 5.94 -11.95
N CYS A 47 1.31 6.54 -13.09
CA CYS A 47 0.10 6.30 -13.86
C CYS A 47 0.44 6.18 -15.35
N LEU A 48 -0.40 5.49 -16.09
CA LEU A 48 -0.43 5.53 -17.55
C LEU A 48 -0.78 6.95 -18.01
N ASN A 49 -0.23 7.38 -19.13
CA ASN A 49 -0.35 8.77 -19.59
C ASN A 49 -1.76 9.11 -20.07
N ASP A 50 -2.43 8.16 -20.71
CA ASP A 50 -3.74 8.35 -21.32
C ASP A 50 -4.52 7.02 -21.43
N TYR A 51 -5.68 7.08 -22.07
CA TYR A 51 -6.54 5.91 -22.27
C TYR A 51 -6.08 5.01 -23.41
N ASP A 52 -5.28 5.50 -24.34
CA ASP A 52 -4.70 4.67 -25.41
C ASP A 52 -3.63 3.75 -24.82
N GLU A 53 -2.77 4.28 -23.94
CA GLU A 53 -1.84 3.45 -23.16
C GLU A 53 -2.60 2.45 -22.24
N LEU A 54 -3.71 2.86 -21.64
CA LEU A 54 -4.52 1.94 -20.86
C LEU A 54 -5.08 0.80 -21.70
N ALA A 55 -5.63 1.11 -22.88
CA ALA A 55 -6.17 0.10 -23.78
C ALA A 55 -5.08 -0.88 -24.24
N GLU A 56 -3.90 -0.39 -24.57
CA GLU A 56 -2.77 -1.24 -24.95
C GLU A 56 -2.26 -2.09 -23.78
N ALA A 57 -2.19 -1.52 -22.57
CA ALA A 57 -1.84 -2.27 -21.36
C ALA A 57 -2.86 -3.39 -21.05
N CYS A 58 -4.16 -3.12 -21.19
CA CYS A 58 -5.21 -4.12 -21.06
C CYS A 58 -5.06 -5.22 -22.10
N ARG A 59 -4.88 -4.86 -23.37
CA ARG A 59 -4.71 -5.83 -24.48
C ARG A 59 -3.52 -6.76 -24.24
N LEU A 60 -2.38 -6.21 -23.81
CA LEU A 60 -1.19 -6.99 -23.51
C LEU A 60 -1.39 -7.89 -22.28
N ALA A 61 -1.92 -7.35 -21.18
CA ALA A 61 -2.21 -8.14 -19.99
C ALA A 61 -3.17 -9.31 -20.30
N HIS A 62 -4.25 -9.04 -21.04
CA HIS A 62 -5.22 -10.07 -21.43
C HIS A 62 -4.58 -11.16 -22.32
N SER A 63 -3.57 -10.86 -23.12
CA SER A 63 -2.87 -11.87 -23.91
C SER A 63 -2.11 -12.89 -23.06
N TYR A 64 -1.85 -12.56 -21.78
CA TYR A 64 -1.29 -13.46 -20.76
C TYR A 64 -2.36 -14.05 -19.84
N GLY A 65 -3.65 -13.72 -20.02
CA GLY A 65 -4.73 -14.10 -19.12
C GLY A 65 -4.79 -13.25 -17.83
N THR A 66 -4.04 -12.17 -17.76
CA THR A 66 -3.97 -11.27 -16.60
C THR A 66 -5.06 -10.21 -16.68
N LYS A 67 -5.81 -9.98 -15.59
CA LYS A 67 -6.84 -8.95 -15.50
C LYS A 67 -6.26 -7.60 -15.13
N VAL A 68 -6.97 -6.52 -15.48
CA VAL A 68 -6.54 -5.14 -15.21
C VAL A 68 -7.58 -4.40 -14.37
N ASN A 69 -7.20 -4.00 -13.16
CA ASN A 69 -8.05 -3.31 -12.20
C ASN A 69 -7.75 -1.81 -12.19
N LEU A 70 -8.75 -0.98 -12.43
CA LEU A 70 -8.63 0.47 -12.41
C LEU A 70 -8.64 1.00 -10.97
N THR A 71 -7.69 1.84 -10.61
CA THR A 71 -7.73 2.58 -9.35
C THR A 71 -8.54 3.87 -9.51
N ALA A 72 -9.76 3.88 -8.98
CA ALA A 72 -10.62 5.04 -8.79
C ALA A 72 -10.78 5.30 -7.27
N ASN A 73 -9.67 5.26 -6.54
CA ASN A 73 -9.61 5.16 -5.09
C ASN A 73 -9.25 6.47 -4.40
N LEU A 74 -9.69 7.60 -4.93
CA LEU A 74 -9.69 8.87 -4.22
C LEU A 74 -10.67 8.74 -3.03
N PRO A 75 -10.22 8.95 -1.77
CA PRO A 75 -11.04 8.70 -0.59
C PRO A 75 -12.02 9.84 -0.24
N PHE A 76 -12.08 10.88 -1.06
CA PHE A 76 -12.97 12.03 -0.88
C PHE A 76 -13.34 12.64 -2.24
N MET A 77 -14.61 12.77 -2.45
CA MET A 77 -15.18 13.32 -3.68
C MET A 77 -16.17 14.43 -3.35
N SER A 78 -16.07 15.55 -4.06
CA SER A 78 -17.13 16.56 -4.06
C SER A 78 -18.01 16.39 -5.29
N ASP A 79 -19.25 16.83 -5.19
CA ASP A 79 -20.21 16.77 -6.30
C ASP A 79 -19.70 17.50 -7.56
N LEU A 80 -18.84 18.50 -7.38
CA LEU A 80 -18.18 19.21 -8.49
C LEU A 80 -17.31 18.30 -9.37
N LEU A 81 -16.79 17.20 -8.82
CA LEU A 81 -15.97 16.23 -9.54
C LEU A 81 -16.78 15.14 -10.24
N THR A 82 -18.07 15.03 -9.95
CA THR A 82 -18.94 13.97 -10.52
C THR A 82 -18.85 13.85 -12.05
N PRO A 83 -18.89 14.94 -12.85
CA PRO A 83 -18.78 14.81 -14.30
C PRO A 83 -17.45 14.21 -14.75
N VAL A 84 -16.37 14.57 -14.06
CA VAL A 84 -15.02 14.08 -14.37
C VAL A 84 -14.89 12.62 -14.01
N VAL A 85 -15.39 12.20 -12.84
CA VAL A 85 -15.39 10.80 -12.43
C VAL A 85 -16.20 9.94 -13.39
N LYS A 86 -17.37 10.42 -13.81
CA LYS A 86 -18.17 9.73 -14.84
C LYS A 86 -17.38 9.53 -16.14
N SER A 87 -16.68 10.58 -16.60
CA SER A 87 -15.85 10.51 -17.80
C SER A 87 -14.69 9.53 -17.61
N TYR A 88 -13.97 9.63 -16.49
CA TYR A 88 -12.87 8.72 -16.14
C TYR A 88 -13.29 7.26 -16.17
N LEU A 89 -14.40 6.93 -15.48
CA LEU A 89 -14.91 5.56 -15.45
C LEU A 89 -15.30 5.07 -16.84
N LYS A 90 -16.07 5.86 -17.60
CA LYS A 90 -16.52 5.47 -18.95
C LYS A 90 -15.35 5.22 -19.90
N SER A 91 -14.36 6.13 -19.92
CA SER A 91 -13.20 6.00 -20.81
C SER A 91 -12.31 4.81 -20.41
N SER A 92 -12.13 4.57 -19.11
CA SER A 92 -11.34 3.43 -18.63
C SER A 92 -12.03 2.09 -18.91
N ILE A 93 -13.36 2.03 -18.77
CA ILE A 93 -14.14 0.82 -19.12
C ILE A 93 -14.04 0.55 -20.62
N ALA A 94 -14.15 1.59 -21.45
CA ALA A 94 -13.98 1.47 -22.91
C ALA A 94 -12.58 1.00 -23.30
N ALA A 95 -11.56 1.31 -22.48
CA ALA A 95 -10.19 0.84 -22.67
C ALA A 95 -9.98 -0.64 -22.25
N GLY A 96 -10.96 -1.27 -21.60
CA GLY A 96 -10.96 -2.71 -21.34
C GLY A 96 -10.55 -3.13 -19.92
N VAL A 97 -10.71 -2.27 -18.91
CA VAL A 97 -10.46 -2.67 -17.51
C VAL A 97 -11.48 -3.69 -17.02
N ASP A 98 -11.05 -4.60 -16.14
CA ASP A 98 -11.83 -5.74 -15.66
C ASP A 98 -12.51 -5.51 -14.31
N ALA A 99 -12.03 -4.56 -13.49
CA ALA A 99 -12.59 -4.24 -12.19
C ALA A 99 -12.26 -2.81 -11.77
N LEU A 100 -12.98 -2.31 -10.76
CA LEU A 100 -12.81 -0.98 -10.20
C LEU A 100 -12.40 -1.06 -8.72
N ILE A 101 -11.31 -0.40 -8.34
CA ILE A 101 -10.89 -0.24 -6.94
C ILE A 101 -11.38 1.14 -6.48
N ILE A 102 -12.33 1.17 -5.55
CA ILE A 102 -13.03 2.37 -5.10
C ILE A 102 -12.77 2.59 -3.61
N ALA A 103 -12.69 3.86 -3.18
CA ALA A 103 -12.39 4.23 -1.80
C ALA A 103 -13.42 5.18 -1.17
N ASP A 104 -14.35 5.70 -1.96
CA ASP A 104 -15.34 6.69 -1.53
C ASP A 104 -16.76 6.18 -1.74
N MET A 105 -17.62 6.41 -0.75
CA MET A 105 -19.01 5.95 -0.78
C MET A 105 -19.81 6.62 -1.91
N GLY A 106 -19.59 7.90 -2.14
CA GLY A 106 -20.26 8.64 -3.23
C GLY A 106 -19.87 8.07 -4.59
N THR A 107 -18.58 7.75 -4.78
CA THR A 107 -18.10 7.10 -6.01
C THR A 107 -18.69 5.69 -6.17
N LEU A 108 -18.80 4.92 -5.09
CA LEU A 108 -19.42 3.59 -5.12
C LEU A 108 -20.89 3.67 -5.58
N LEU A 109 -21.67 4.57 -4.99
CA LEU A 109 -23.07 4.77 -5.37
C LEU A 109 -23.18 5.28 -6.82
N LEU A 110 -22.30 6.19 -7.22
CA LEU A 110 -22.25 6.67 -8.60
C LEU A 110 -22.02 5.56 -9.62
N VAL A 111 -21.12 4.63 -9.33
CA VAL A 111 -20.88 3.45 -10.19
C VAL A 111 -22.14 2.61 -10.32
N ARG A 112 -22.88 2.41 -9.23
CA ARG A 112 -24.16 1.69 -9.24
C ARG A 112 -25.21 2.43 -10.05
N ASP A 113 -25.34 3.75 -9.85
CA ASP A 113 -26.31 4.58 -10.59
C ASP A 113 -25.99 4.64 -12.10
N MET A 114 -24.73 4.51 -12.48
CA MET A 114 -24.31 4.42 -13.88
C MET A 114 -24.62 3.06 -14.52
N GLY A 115 -25.09 2.07 -13.76
CA GLY A 115 -25.34 0.71 -14.24
C GLY A 115 -24.08 -0.04 -14.69
N ILE A 116 -22.92 0.28 -14.11
CA ILE A 116 -21.66 -0.38 -14.44
C ILE A 116 -21.67 -1.78 -13.86
N ASP A 117 -21.52 -2.79 -14.73
CA ASP A 117 -21.51 -4.21 -14.38
C ASP A 117 -20.08 -4.77 -14.36
N LEU A 118 -19.18 -4.10 -13.62
CA LEU A 118 -17.84 -4.59 -13.35
C LEU A 118 -17.71 -4.91 -11.85
N PRO A 119 -16.86 -5.89 -11.49
CA PRO A 119 -16.50 -6.15 -10.11
C PRO A 119 -15.98 -4.88 -9.42
N ILE A 120 -16.46 -4.65 -8.20
CA ILE A 120 -16.05 -3.51 -7.37
C ILE A 120 -15.25 -4.05 -6.18
N TYR A 121 -14.02 -3.54 -6.03
CA TYR A 121 -13.14 -3.86 -4.93
C TYR A 121 -13.05 -2.67 -3.99
N ALA A 122 -13.40 -2.89 -2.73
CA ALA A 122 -13.27 -1.87 -1.70
C ALA A 122 -11.80 -1.65 -1.38
N SER A 123 -11.30 -0.45 -1.64
CA SER A 123 -9.95 -0.05 -1.28
C SER A 123 -9.73 -0.13 0.24
N SER A 124 -8.49 -0.34 0.67
CA SER A 124 -8.09 -0.23 2.08
C SER A 124 -8.47 1.12 2.70
N TYR A 125 -8.73 2.13 1.90
CA TYR A 125 -9.17 3.45 2.36
C TYR A 125 -10.63 3.49 2.84
N PHE A 126 -11.44 2.48 2.59
CA PHE A 126 -12.74 2.32 3.26
C PHE A 126 -12.62 1.96 4.75
N VAL A 127 -11.44 1.51 5.17
CA VAL A 127 -11.16 1.10 6.56
C VAL A 127 -12.17 0.06 7.10
N ALA A 128 -12.65 -0.82 6.23
CA ALA A 128 -13.57 -1.88 6.63
C ALA A 128 -12.76 -3.02 7.29
N ARG A 129 -12.84 -3.11 8.63
CA ARG A 129 -12.07 -4.07 9.44
C ARG A 129 -12.95 -5.09 10.17
N ASN A 130 -14.25 -4.99 10.03
CA ASN A 130 -15.20 -5.87 10.70
C ASN A 130 -16.29 -6.33 9.73
N LEU A 131 -16.93 -7.43 10.09
CA LEU A 131 -17.94 -8.07 9.24
C LEU A 131 -19.13 -7.18 8.94
N GLU A 132 -19.57 -6.36 9.87
CA GLU A 132 -20.72 -5.47 9.65
C GLU A 132 -20.44 -4.47 8.53
N SER A 133 -19.24 -3.87 8.52
CA SER A 133 -18.80 -3.00 7.42
C SER A 133 -18.72 -3.77 6.09
N ILE A 134 -18.26 -5.01 6.12
CA ILE A 134 -18.14 -5.86 4.93
C ILE A 134 -19.52 -6.25 4.41
N TYR A 135 -20.45 -6.65 5.26
CA TYR A 135 -21.82 -6.95 4.87
C TYR A 135 -22.53 -5.72 4.28
N PHE A 136 -22.26 -4.54 4.84
CA PHE A 136 -22.79 -3.30 4.28
C PHE A 136 -22.24 -3.04 2.86
N LEU A 137 -20.93 -3.15 2.67
CA LEU A 137 -20.30 -2.97 1.36
C LEU A 137 -20.77 -4.04 0.35
N GLN A 138 -20.93 -5.30 0.79
CA GLN A 138 -21.48 -6.36 -0.05
C GLN A 138 -22.89 -6.03 -0.57
N LYS A 139 -23.76 -5.51 0.30
CA LYS A 139 -25.12 -5.07 -0.10
C LYS A 139 -25.08 -3.99 -1.18
N LEU A 140 -24.01 -3.19 -1.22
CA LEU A 140 -23.78 -2.19 -2.24
C LEU A 140 -23.06 -2.75 -3.48
N GLY A 141 -22.84 -4.07 -3.55
CA GLY A 141 -22.28 -4.78 -4.70
C GLY A 141 -20.75 -4.85 -4.73
N VAL A 142 -20.08 -4.60 -3.60
CA VAL A 142 -18.64 -4.87 -3.47
C VAL A 142 -18.41 -6.37 -3.45
N THR A 143 -17.41 -6.84 -4.18
CA THR A 143 -17.08 -8.26 -4.34
C THR A 143 -15.73 -8.65 -3.74
N ARG A 144 -14.87 -7.68 -3.40
CA ARG A 144 -13.59 -7.89 -2.74
C ARG A 144 -13.28 -6.76 -1.77
N LEU A 145 -12.73 -7.11 -0.61
CA LEU A 145 -12.13 -6.18 0.34
C LEU A 145 -10.61 -6.21 0.20
N ILE A 146 -9.99 -5.06 0.03
CA ILE A 146 -8.54 -4.88 0.19
C ILE A 146 -8.31 -4.48 1.65
N CYS A 147 -7.69 -5.37 2.43
CA CYS A 147 -7.40 -5.12 3.84
C CYS A 147 -6.51 -3.88 4.03
N SER A 148 -6.51 -3.34 5.23
CA SER A 148 -5.55 -2.28 5.58
C SER A 148 -4.13 -2.86 5.66
N PRO A 149 -3.08 -2.09 5.28
CA PRO A 149 -1.69 -2.56 5.35
C PRO A 149 -1.22 -2.94 6.75
N ASP A 150 -1.88 -2.43 7.79
CA ASP A 150 -1.60 -2.70 9.20
C ASP A 150 -2.47 -3.82 9.79
N SER A 151 -3.25 -4.53 8.96
CA SER A 151 -4.02 -5.70 9.42
C SER A 151 -3.08 -6.82 9.85
N THR A 152 -3.38 -7.42 11.00
CA THR A 152 -2.64 -8.57 11.50
C THR A 152 -3.00 -9.85 10.72
N LEU A 153 -2.14 -10.86 10.82
CA LEU A 153 -2.41 -12.14 10.18
C LEU A 153 -3.68 -12.82 10.74
N ASP A 154 -3.93 -12.65 12.03
CA ASP A 154 -5.12 -13.20 12.69
C ASP A 154 -6.40 -12.47 12.28
N GLU A 155 -6.36 -11.14 12.13
CA GLU A 155 -7.47 -10.38 11.55
C GLU A 155 -7.78 -10.82 10.12
N ILE A 156 -6.75 -11.01 9.29
CA ILE A 156 -6.93 -11.49 7.91
C ILE A 156 -7.53 -12.90 7.91
N ARG A 157 -7.08 -13.79 8.80
CA ARG A 157 -7.64 -15.14 8.94
C ARG A 157 -9.12 -15.10 9.29
N ASP A 158 -9.49 -14.33 10.32
CA ASP A 158 -10.90 -14.17 10.71
C ASP A 158 -11.76 -13.62 9.57
N LEU A 159 -11.24 -12.64 8.84
CA LEU A 159 -11.94 -12.07 7.70
C LEU A 159 -12.09 -13.07 6.54
N VAL A 160 -11.04 -13.83 6.22
CA VAL A 160 -11.10 -14.83 5.14
C VAL A 160 -12.10 -15.94 5.46
N GLU A 161 -12.15 -16.39 6.71
CA GLU A 161 -13.05 -17.45 7.16
C GLU A 161 -14.53 -17.03 7.18
N ARG A 162 -14.80 -15.76 7.47
CA ARG A 162 -16.15 -15.28 7.78
C ARG A 162 -16.73 -14.29 6.77
N SER A 163 -15.88 -13.67 5.93
CA SER A 163 -16.32 -12.68 4.96
C SER A 163 -17.15 -13.32 3.83
N PRO A 164 -18.28 -12.70 3.42
CA PRO A 164 -19.04 -13.14 2.26
C PRO A 164 -18.43 -12.71 0.92
N ILE A 165 -17.37 -11.90 0.95
CA ILE A 165 -16.65 -11.39 -0.24
C ILE A 165 -15.18 -11.76 -0.16
N GLU A 166 -14.51 -11.69 -1.29
CA GLU A 166 -13.09 -12.02 -1.40
C GLU A 166 -12.24 -11.05 -0.54
N VAL A 167 -11.15 -11.55 0.04
CA VAL A 167 -10.22 -10.77 0.87
C VAL A 167 -8.87 -10.70 0.19
N GLU A 168 -8.32 -9.49 0.05
CA GLU A 168 -7.02 -9.20 -0.54
C GLU A 168 -6.08 -8.62 0.53
N ALA A 169 -4.88 -9.19 0.69
CA ALA A 169 -3.90 -8.82 1.69
C ALA A 169 -2.66 -8.19 1.07
N PHE A 170 -2.07 -7.20 1.74
CA PHE A 170 -0.79 -6.62 1.33
C PHE A 170 0.34 -7.58 1.63
N VAL A 171 1.32 -7.71 0.71
CA VAL A 171 2.43 -8.65 0.89
C VAL A 171 3.80 -8.04 0.65
N HIS A 172 3.93 -6.97 -0.13
CA HIS A 172 5.24 -6.40 -0.45
C HIS A 172 5.15 -4.92 -0.78
N GLY A 173 6.23 -4.19 -0.51
CA GLY A 173 6.40 -2.79 -0.87
C GLY A 173 6.09 -1.84 0.27
N GLU A 174 5.66 -0.64 -0.06
CA GLU A 174 5.46 0.43 0.92
C GLU A 174 4.28 0.13 1.86
N GLY A 175 4.56 -0.01 3.14
CA GLY A 175 3.58 0.00 4.21
C GLY A 175 3.32 1.42 4.70
N CYS A 176 2.21 1.63 5.37
CA CYS A 176 1.85 2.91 5.97
C CYS A 176 1.13 2.69 7.28
N SER A 177 1.56 3.39 8.33
CA SER A 177 0.89 3.38 9.63
C SER A 177 -0.33 4.30 9.71
N ASN A 178 -0.60 5.10 8.67
CA ASN A 178 -1.80 5.93 8.63
C ASN A 178 -3.03 5.11 8.23
N VAL A 179 -4.06 5.24 9.01
CA VAL A 179 -5.33 4.55 8.81
C VAL A 179 -6.10 5.18 7.65
N GLY A 180 -6.47 4.35 6.68
CA GLY A 180 -7.49 4.69 5.70
C GLY A 180 -7.23 5.92 4.86
N GLY A 181 -5.99 6.22 4.51
CA GLY A 181 -5.67 7.42 3.74
C GLY A 181 -5.73 8.73 4.53
N ASN A 182 -6.02 8.69 5.82
CA ASN A 182 -6.00 9.85 6.71
C ASN A 182 -4.56 10.26 7.03
N CYS A 183 -3.84 10.72 6.02
CA CYS A 183 -2.47 11.17 6.16
C CYS A 183 -2.42 12.66 6.47
N TYR A 184 -2.01 13.01 7.66
CA TYR A 184 -1.81 14.41 8.07
C TYR A 184 -0.45 14.99 7.64
N LEU A 185 0.47 14.17 7.15
CA LEU A 185 1.78 14.58 6.67
C LEU A 185 1.80 15.00 5.19
N LEU A 186 0.74 15.65 4.73
CA LEU A 186 0.69 16.30 3.42
C LEU A 186 0.91 15.36 2.23
N HIS A 187 0.61 14.10 2.41
CA HIS A 187 0.83 13.13 1.36
C HIS A 187 0.12 13.48 0.05
N SER A 188 -0.92 14.30 0.03
CA SER A 188 -1.66 14.60 -1.20
C SER A 188 -2.43 15.90 -1.20
N GLN A 189 -2.42 16.62 -0.11
CA GLN A 189 -3.40 17.69 0.09
C GLN A 189 -2.79 19.09 0.04
N ARG A 190 -1.73 19.30 -0.73
CA ARG A 190 -1.26 20.66 -0.89
C ARG A 190 -2.28 21.47 -1.66
N PRO A 191 -2.68 22.63 -1.12
CA PRO A 191 -3.46 23.60 -1.87
C PRO A 191 -2.75 23.93 -3.19
N LYS A 192 -3.51 24.32 -4.20
CA LYS A 192 -3.04 24.67 -5.56
C LYS A 192 -1.90 25.69 -5.63
N GLN A 193 -1.63 26.39 -4.53
CA GLN A 193 -0.59 27.45 -4.44
C GLN A 193 0.84 26.91 -4.30
N TYR A 194 1.03 25.63 -4.11
CA TYR A 194 2.35 25.04 -4.10
C TYR A 194 2.62 24.42 -5.47
N ALA A 195 3.66 24.95 -6.10
CA ALA A 195 4.07 24.70 -7.47
C ALA A 195 3.97 23.24 -7.94
N PRO A 196 3.77 23.03 -9.23
CA PRO A 196 3.56 21.74 -9.82
C PRO A 196 4.71 20.78 -9.51
N TYR A 197 4.39 19.67 -8.87
CA TYR A 197 5.32 18.56 -8.68
C TYR A 197 5.75 17.89 -10.00
N ASP A 198 5.11 18.26 -11.11
CA ASP A 198 5.31 17.63 -12.41
C ASP A 198 6.62 18.07 -13.08
N ASP A 199 7.16 19.25 -12.70
CA ASP A 199 8.39 19.79 -13.27
C ASP A 199 9.62 19.57 -12.39
N ALA A 200 9.47 18.88 -11.24
CA ALA A 200 10.62 18.49 -10.48
C ALA A 200 11.37 17.39 -11.24
N PRO A 201 12.64 17.55 -11.55
CA PRO A 201 13.41 16.47 -12.18
C PRO A 201 13.26 15.19 -11.36
N ALA A 202 13.21 14.07 -12.06
CA ALA A 202 13.29 12.75 -11.42
C ALA A 202 14.43 12.80 -10.40
N SER A 203 14.18 12.29 -9.18
CA SER A 203 15.20 12.32 -8.15
C SER A 203 16.54 11.82 -8.68
N PRO A 204 17.66 12.46 -8.31
CA PRO A 204 18.99 11.93 -8.64
C PRO A 204 19.29 10.56 -7.99
N ILE A 205 18.40 10.05 -7.15
CA ILE A 205 18.42 8.68 -6.60
C ILE A 205 17.70 7.69 -7.54
N ALA A 206 17.25 8.12 -8.71
CA ALA A 206 16.92 7.15 -9.75
C ALA A 206 18.20 6.35 -10.01
N SER A 207 18.20 5.10 -9.55
CA SER A 207 19.24 4.11 -9.78
C SER A 207 19.78 4.25 -11.20
N GLN A 208 21.08 4.24 -11.34
CA GLN A 208 21.70 4.26 -12.66
C GLN A 208 21.14 3.09 -13.48
N PRO A 209 20.85 3.29 -14.77
CA PRO A 209 20.39 2.21 -15.61
C PRO A 209 21.39 1.05 -15.56
N GLY A 210 20.97 -0.07 -14.99
CA GLY A 210 21.76 -1.32 -14.96
C GLY A 210 22.13 -1.87 -13.58
N GLU A 211 21.86 -1.19 -12.46
CA GLU A 211 22.27 -1.66 -11.12
C GLU A 211 21.14 -1.93 -10.12
N ASP A 212 19.89 -1.81 -10.50
CA ASP A 212 18.79 -2.05 -9.55
C ASP A 212 18.53 -3.53 -9.32
N THR A 213 19.31 -4.13 -8.44
CA THR A 213 19.07 -5.49 -7.90
C THR A 213 18.16 -5.48 -6.69
N SER A 214 17.72 -4.32 -6.23
CA SER A 214 16.92 -4.15 -5.01
C SER A 214 15.52 -4.77 -5.13
N LEU A 215 15.14 -5.52 -4.10
CA LEU A 215 13.75 -5.95 -3.86
C LEU A 215 13.01 -4.97 -2.92
N VAL A 216 13.55 -3.77 -2.73
CA VAL A 216 13.02 -2.72 -1.86
C VAL A 216 12.59 -1.54 -2.72
N SER A 217 11.32 -1.17 -2.63
CA SER A 217 10.81 0.06 -3.26
C SER A 217 11.28 1.26 -2.45
N ILE A 218 11.89 2.25 -3.10
CA ILE A 218 12.28 3.52 -2.47
C ILE A 218 11.42 4.63 -3.04
N SER A 219 10.63 5.27 -2.19
CA SER A 219 9.88 6.47 -2.52
C SER A 219 10.52 7.68 -1.83
N ASP A 220 11.21 8.51 -2.59
CA ASP A 220 12.20 9.47 -2.11
C ASP A 220 11.71 10.89 -1.79
N ARG A 221 10.39 11.15 -1.78
CA ARG A 221 9.88 12.53 -1.61
C ARG A 221 8.59 12.65 -0.82
N ILE A 222 8.34 11.72 0.06
CA ILE A 222 7.17 11.76 0.94
C ILE A 222 7.65 12.18 2.33
N PRO A 223 7.05 13.21 2.97
CA PRO A 223 7.51 13.69 4.28
C PRO A 223 7.64 12.61 5.35
N CYS A 224 6.83 11.55 5.29
CA CYS A 224 6.91 10.42 6.21
C CYS A 224 8.18 9.57 6.05
N LEU A 225 8.95 9.75 4.96
CA LEU A 225 10.22 9.05 4.72
C LEU A 225 11.43 9.92 5.02
N PHE A 226 11.22 11.18 5.44
CA PHE A 226 12.33 12.03 5.86
C PHE A 226 12.79 11.65 7.25
N ASP A 227 14.09 11.69 7.46
CA ASP A 227 14.66 11.66 8.78
C ASP A 227 14.43 12.99 9.48
N TYR A 228 13.95 12.91 10.70
CA TYR A 228 13.74 14.06 11.57
C TYR A 228 14.65 13.95 12.77
N GLU A 229 15.17 15.07 13.23
CA GLU A 229 15.88 15.12 14.49
C GLU A 229 14.89 14.83 15.63
N THR A 230 15.13 13.75 16.33
CA THR A 230 14.28 13.27 17.43
C THR A 230 15.10 13.16 18.70
N HIS A 231 14.47 13.40 19.83
CA HIS A 231 15.09 13.27 21.14
C HIS A 231 14.29 12.29 22.00
N LYS A 232 14.98 11.38 22.66
CA LYS A 232 14.37 10.54 23.69
C LYS A 232 14.18 11.33 24.96
N LEU A 233 12.99 11.31 25.54
CA LEU A 233 12.78 11.81 26.90
C LEU A 233 13.05 10.69 27.89
N THR A 234 13.83 10.99 28.92
CA THR A 234 13.99 10.10 30.08
C THR A 234 12.71 10.10 30.92
N GLU A 235 12.59 9.14 31.84
CA GLU A 235 11.49 9.08 32.83
C GLU A 235 11.40 10.36 33.68
N HIS A 236 12.48 11.12 33.78
CA HIS A 236 12.56 12.36 34.55
C HIS A 236 12.40 13.62 33.69
N GLY A 237 12.04 13.47 32.41
CA GLY A 237 11.82 14.58 31.48
C GLY A 237 13.11 15.20 30.91
N GLU A 238 14.25 14.57 31.12
CA GLU A 238 15.51 15.01 30.51
C GLU A 238 15.51 14.66 29.02
N VAL A 239 16.00 15.60 28.21
CA VAL A 239 16.12 15.42 26.76
C VAL A 239 17.43 14.71 26.44
N GLY A 240 17.35 13.54 25.85
CA GLY A 240 18.51 12.78 25.38
C GLY A 240 19.18 13.43 24.15
N PRO A 241 20.32 12.88 23.70
CA PRO A 241 20.97 13.36 22.49
C PRO A 241 20.06 13.21 21.27
N PRO A 242 20.26 14.06 20.24
CA PRO A 242 19.51 13.96 19.00
C PRO A 242 19.81 12.65 18.27
N GLU A 243 18.76 12.03 17.74
CA GLU A 243 18.86 10.90 16.82
C GLU A 243 18.05 11.24 15.57
N ASN A 244 18.58 10.97 14.38
CA ASN A 244 17.84 11.15 13.14
C ASN A 244 17.04 9.88 12.87
N LEU A 245 15.73 9.98 12.96
CA LEU A 245 14.80 8.87 12.74
C LEU A 245 13.63 9.33 11.85
N PRO A 246 13.10 8.44 10.99
CA PRO A 246 11.83 8.71 10.33
C PRO A 246 10.71 8.66 11.38
N ILE A 247 9.93 9.72 11.46
CA ILE A 247 8.83 9.86 12.44
C ILE A 247 7.71 8.85 12.16
N MET A 248 7.43 8.65 10.90
CA MET A 248 6.39 7.72 10.46
C MET A 248 7.05 6.44 9.98
N ASP A 249 6.59 5.34 10.50
CA ASP A 249 7.09 4.02 10.16
C ASP A 249 6.59 3.59 8.77
N SER A 250 6.84 4.42 7.77
CA SER A 250 6.48 4.20 6.37
C SER A 250 7.68 3.69 5.62
N PHE A 251 7.92 2.39 5.74
CA PHE A 251 9.05 1.72 5.11
C PHE A 251 8.58 0.66 4.12
N SER A 252 9.51 0.16 3.34
CA SER A 252 9.26 -1.07 2.60
C SER A 252 9.09 -2.24 3.55
N PHE A 253 8.09 -3.06 3.28
CA PHE A 253 7.78 -4.28 4.02
C PHE A 253 7.78 -5.48 3.09
N CYS A 254 7.97 -6.66 3.66
CA CYS A 254 8.04 -7.92 2.94
C CYS A 254 7.23 -8.98 3.69
N SER A 255 6.67 -9.94 2.94
CA SER A 255 5.91 -11.08 3.51
C SER A 255 6.31 -12.41 2.89
N PHE A 256 7.48 -12.54 2.28
CA PHE A 256 7.89 -13.81 1.66
C PHE A 256 7.75 -15.00 2.60
N CYS A 257 8.10 -14.81 3.87
CA CYS A 257 8.03 -15.86 4.89
C CYS A 257 6.59 -16.25 5.29
N PHE A 258 5.59 -15.48 4.88
CA PHE A 258 4.19 -15.70 5.22
C PHE A 258 3.33 -16.16 4.05
N VAL A 259 3.93 -16.33 2.87
CA VAL A 259 3.21 -16.74 1.65
C VAL A 259 2.50 -18.07 1.84
N HIS A 260 3.17 -19.04 2.48
CA HIS A 260 2.57 -20.36 2.72
C HIS A 260 1.29 -20.26 3.54
N GLU A 261 1.29 -19.48 4.60
CA GLU A 261 0.13 -19.32 5.47
C GLU A 261 -1.01 -18.57 4.80
N LEU A 262 -0.69 -17.51 4.04
CA LEU A 262 -1.69 -16.77 3.28
C LEU A 262 -2.34 -17.67 2.21
N VAL A 263 -1.58 -18.59 1.62
CA VAL A 263 -2.13 -19.60 0.69
C VAL A 263 -3.00 -20.61 1.42
N GLU A 264 -2.56 -21.12 2.58
CA GLU A 264 -3.35 -22.04 3.41
C GLU A 264 -4.64 -21.43 3.90
N MET A 265 -4.64 -20.16 4.29
CA MET A 265 -5.85 -19.39 4.64
C MET A 265 -6.78 -19.19 3.45
N LYS A 266 -6.31 -19.43 2.21
CA LYS A 266 -7.05 -19.16 0.98
C LYS A 266 -7.37 -17.67 0.80
N VAL A 267 -6.43 -16.79 1.16
CA VAL A 267 -6.59 -15.36 0.85
C VAL A 267 -6.82 -15.20 -0.65
N GLY A 268 -7.81 -14.36 -1.02
CA GLY A 268 -8.23 -14.21 -2.42
C GLY A 268 -7.16 -13.58 -3.29
N GLY A 269 -6.38 -12.64 -2.71
CA GLY A 269 -5.31 -11.96 -3.44
C GLY A 269 -4.18 -11.48 -2.55
N MET A 270 -2.97 -11.52 -3.09
CA MET A 270 -1.73 -10.99 -2.50
C MET A 270 -1.31 -9.73 -3.26
N LYS A 271 -1.40 -8.58 -2.60
CA LYS A 271 -1.13 -7.27 -3.20
C LYS A 271 0.31 -6.84 -3.02
N ILE A 272 1.00 -6.67 -4.13
CA ILE A 272 2.30 -6.01 -4.20
C ILE A 272 2.09 -4.50 -4.37
N VAL A 273 2.80 -3.67 -3.60
CA VAL A 273 2.77 -2.21 -3.70
C VAL A 273 4.03 -1.70 -4.41
N GLY A 274 3.93 -0.56 -5.09
CA GLY A 274 5.10 0.03 -5.75
C GLY A 274 4.84 0.47 -7.19
N ARG A 275 3.72 1.18 -7.45
CA ARG A 275 3.47 1.72 -8.79
C ARG A 275 4.53 2.70 -9.25
N CYS A 276 5.17 3.43 -8.31
CA CYS A 276 6.25 4.36 -8.63
C CYS A 276 7.61 3.67 -8.77
N ALA A 277 7.72 2.39 -8.42
CA ALA A 277 8.95 1.62 -8.56
C ALA A 277 9.29 1.36 -10.04
N THR A 278 10.51 0.88 -10.28
CA THR A 278 10.96 0.48 -11.62
C THR A 278 10.20 -0.75 -12.11
N GLU A 279 10.09 -0.92 -13.40
CA GLU A 279 9.51 -2.12 -14.02
C GLU A 279 10.28 -3.38 -13.61
N ASP A 280 11.60 -3.28 -13.45
CA ASP A 280 12.45 -4.38 -12.99
C ASP A 280 12.10 -4.83 -11.56
N PHE A 281 11.84 -3.87 -10.65
CA PHE A 281 11.35 -4.19 -9.31
C PHE A 281 9.99 -4.89 -9.36
N GLN A 282 9.05 -4.34 -10.14
CA GLN A 282 7.71 -4.88 -10.27
C GLN A 282 7.72 -6.31 -10.83
N GLU A 283 8.47 -6.53 -11.89
CA GLU A 283 8.62 -7.84 -12.53
C GLU A 283 9.26 -8.86 -11.58
N ARG A 284 10.43 -8.54 -11.01
CA ARG A 284 11.16 -9.47 -10.12
C ARG A 284 10.34 -9.84 -8.89
N THR A 285 9.76 -8.84 -8.23
CA THR A 285 8.93 -9.08 -7.04
C THR A 285 7.73 -9.96 -7.38
N THR A 286 7.05 -9.70 -8.50
CA THR A 286 5.94 -10.54 -8.97
C THR A 286 6.40 -11.98 -9.22
N ARG A 287 7.52 -12.18 -9.90
CA ARG A 287 8.08 -13.52 -10.20
C ARG A 287 8.38 -14.31 -8.92
N HIS A 288 8.97 -13.66 -7.92
CA HIS A 288 9.28 -14.31 -6.64
C HIS A 288 8.00 -14.69 -5.87
N TYR A 289 7.00 -13.80 -5.82
CA TYR A 289 5.73 -14.16 -5.20
C TYR A 289 5.02 -15.28 -5.97
N ARG A 290 5.05 -15.28 -7.30
CA ARG A 290 4.49 -16.37 -8.10
C ARG A 290 5.14 -17.68 -7.75
N HIS A 291 6.47 -17.74 -7.75
CA HIS A 291 7.22 -18.94 -7.41
C HIS A 291 6.89 -19.45 -5.99
N LEU A 292 6.89 -18.57 -5.00
CA LEU A 292 6.55 -18.92 -3.62
C LEU A 292 5.09 -19.39 -3.47
N VAL A 293 4.15 -18.78 -4.20
CA VAL A 293 2.75 -19.23 -4.20
C VAL A 293 2.63 -20.62 -4.86
N ASP A 294 3.35 -20.89 -5.92
CA ASP A 294 3.35 -22.20 -6.57
C ASP A 294 3.92 -23.30 -5.65
N LEU A 295 5.03 -23.02 -4.96
CA LEU A 295 5.60 -23.93 -3.94
C LEU A 295 4.61 -24.16 -2.79
N ALA A 296 3.98 -23.10 -2.29
CA ALA A 296 2.99 -23.20 -1.22
C ALA A 296 1.75 -24.00 -1.64
N GLN A 297 1.27 -23.85 -2.86
CA GLN A 297 0.15 -24.61 -3.41
C GLN A 297 0.53 -26.09 -3.60
N ALA A 298 1.77 -26.37 -3.96
CA ALA A 298 2.31 -27.72 -4.02
C ALA A 298 2.59 -28.32 -2.63
N ARG A 299 2.44 -27.55 -1.56
CA ARG A 299 2.79 -27.89 -0.17
C ARG A 299 4.29 -28.23 0.00
N ASP A 300 5.13 -27.65 -0.83
CA ASP A 300 6.57 -27.81 -0.75
C ASP A 300 7.15 -26.79 0.25
N LEU A 301 7.16 -27.17 1.52
CA LEU A 301 7.69 -26.35 2.62
C LEU A 301 9.21 -26.22 2.55
N GLU A 302 9.91 -27.28 2.14
CA GLU A 302 11.35 -27.28 2.03
C GLU A 302 11.81 -26.35 0.90
N GLY A 303 11.24 -26.49 -0.29
CA GLY A 303 11.48 -25.59 -1.41
C GLY A 303 11.14 -24.13 -1.08
N THR A 304 10.05 -23.90 -0.33
CA THR A 304 9.69 -22.56 0.14
C THR A 304 10.78 -21.96 1.05
N ARG A 305 11.32 -22.74 1.98
CA ARG A 305 12.40 -22.30 2.88
C ARG A 305 13.69 -22.01 2.11
N GLU A 306 14.06 -22.88 1.19
CA GLU A 306 15.26 -22.73 0.35
C GLU A 306 15.17 -21.48 -0.53
N GLU A 307 14.02 -21.23 -1.15
CA GLU A 307 13.80 -20.02 -1.95
C GLU A 307 13.93 -18.76 -1.10
N ILE A 308 13.29 -18.71 0.06
CA ILE A 308 13.38 -17.55 0.98
C ILE A 308 14.83 -17.31 1.41
N GLN A 309 15.58 -18.36 1.72
CA GLN A 309 17.00 -18.24 2.08
C GLN A 309 17.84 -17.75 0.90
N THR A 310 17.52 -18.19 -0.30
CA THR A 310 18.19 -17.76 -1.53
C THR A 310 17.93 -16.29 -1.79
N LEU A 311 16.68 -15.83 -1.70
CA LEU A 311 16.32 -14.42 -1.83
C LEU A 311 17.04 -13.52 -0.81
N ARG A 312 17.14 -13.98 0.44
CA ARG A 312 17.90 -13.28 1.49
C ARG A 312 19.38 -13.15 1.15
N ARG A 313 19.99 -14.22 0.63
CA ARG A 313 21.41 -14.20 0.25
C ARG A 313 21.68 -13.30 -0.95
N GLN A 314 20.74 -13.22 -1.86
CA GLN A 314 20.89 -12.44 -3.11
C GLN A 314 20.54 -10.96 -2.97
N SER A 315 19.82 -10.55 -1.93
CA SER A 315 19.40 -9.16 -1.73
C SER A 315 19.84 -8.62 -0.36
N PRO A 316 20.93 -7.81 -0.32
CA PRO A 316 21.34 -7.14 0.90
C PRO A 316 20.27 -6.23 1.49
N GLU A 317 19.42 -5.62 0.65
CA GLU A 317 18.30 -4.76 1.07
C GLU A 317 17.23 -5.59 1.78
N LEU A 318 16.90 -6.77 1.24
CA LEU A 318 15.98 -7.70 1.89
C LEU A 318 16.53 -8.13 3.26
N MET A 319 17.84 -8.40 3.35
CA MET A 319 18.49 -8.69 4.63
C MET A 319 18.35 -7.54 5.63
N LYS A 320 18.48 -6.28 5.18
CA LYS A 320 18.24 -5.11 6.04
C LYS A 320 16.78 -5.05 6.51
N LEU A 321 15.80 -5.30 5.64
CA LEU A 321 14.40 -5.40 6.04
C LEU A 321 14.20 -6.46 7.12
N CYS A 322 14.76 -7.65 6.92
CA CYS A 322 14.69 -8.73 7.90
C CYS A 322 15.34 -8.36 9.24
N ALA A 323 16.55 -7.78 9.21
CA ALA A 323 17.26 -7.34 10.42
C ALA A 323 16.49 -6.26 11.18
N ASN A 324 15.81 -5.36 10.47
CA ASN A 324 14.98 -4.32 11.04
C ASN A 324 13.54 -4.76 11.29
N LYS A 325 13.23 -6.06 11.09
CA LYS A 325 11.90 -6.65 11.32
C LYS A 325 10.79 -5.95 10.54
N ARG A 326 11.08 -5.52 9.33
CA ARG A 326 10.15 -4.90 8.40
C ARG A 326 9.34 -5.96 7.65
N CYS A 327 8.56 -6.71 8.40
CA CYS A 327 7.61 -7.70 7.89
C CYS A 327 6.20 -7.19 8.09
N TYR A 328 5.29 -7.42 7.13
CA TYR A 328 3.90 -7.05 7.30
C TYR A 328 3.25 -7.74 8.52
N TYR A 329 3.63 -8.99 8.81
CA TYR A 329 2.89 -9.83 9.75
C TYR A 329 3.68 -10.30 10.98
N ALA A 330 5.01 -10.19 10.99
CA ALA A 330 5.85 -10.74 12.08
C ALA A 330 5.55 -10.22 13.50
N PRO A 331 5.22 -8.94 13.74
CA PRO A 331 5.07 -8.42 15.09
C PRO A 331 3.92 -9.03 15.88
N TRP A 332 2.90 -9.55 15.21
CA TRP A 332 1.61 -9.88 15.81
C TRP A 332 1.31 -11.38 15.84
N SER A 333 2.06 -12.19 15.11
CA SER A 333 1.70 -13.59 14.90
C SER A 333 1.90 -14.52 16.09
N GLY A 334 2.53 -14.07 17.18
CA GLY A 334 2.72 -14.87 18.41
C GLY A 334 3.37 -16.26 18.22
N ALA A 335 3.56 -16.71 17.00
CA ALA A 335 4.10 -18.01 16.68
C ALA A 335 5.63 -17.95 16.64
N GLU A 336 6.28 -18.78 17.42
CA GLU A 336 7.69 -19.10 17.25
C GLU A 336 7.84 -19.76 15.88
N ARG A 337 8.49 -19.05 14.96
CA ARG A 337 8.78 -19.61 13.63
C ARG A 337 10.24 -19.95 13.56
N GLU A 338 10.55 -21.17 13.20
CA GLU A 338 11.89 -21.68 13.03
C GLU A 338 12.78 -20.85 12.05
N THR A 339 12.16 -20.00 11.23
CA THR A 339 12.86 -19.13 10.27
C THR A 339 13.17 -17.75 10.81
N PHE A 340 12.58 -17.34 11.94
CA PHE A 340 12.80 -16.06 12.60
C PHE A 340 13.10 -16.29 14.07
N GLU A 341 14.35 -16.18 14.48
CA GLU A 341 14.63 -15.77 15.84
C GLU A 341 14.13 -14.33 15.98
N VAL A 342 12.90 -14.17 16.46
CA VAL A 342 12.36 -12.87 16.81
C VAL A 342 12.77 -12.62 18.26
N PRO A 343 13.76 -11.76 18.53
CA PRO A 343 14.18 -11.47 19.91
C PRO A 343 13.20 -10.47 20.57
N PHE A 344 11.89 -10.77 20.55
CA PHE A 344 10.86 -9.91 21.14
C PHE A 344 10.18 -10.47 22.37
N ALA A 345 10.49 -11.70 22.78
CA ALA A 345 9.79 -12.34 23.90
C ALA A 345 9.90 -11.59 25.24
N ASP A 346 10.91 -10.72 25.41
CA ASP A 346 11.19 -10.12 26.73
C ASP A 346 11.25 -8.58 26.78
N LYS A 347 10.83 -7.87 25.75
CA LYS A 347 10.80 -6.40 25.84
C LYS A 347 9.38 -5.92 26.12
N LYS A 348 9.10 -5.59 27.38
CA LYS A 348 7.97 -4.73 27.77
C LYS A 348 7.88 -3.59 26.74
N LEU A 349 6.66 -3.33 26.24
CA LEU A 349 6.35 -2.17 25.41
C LEU A 349 7.04 -0.94 26.03
N ARG A 350 8.14 -0.50 25.45
CA ARG A 350 8.68 0.80 25.83
C ARG A 350 7.81 1.83 25.14
N VAL A 351 7.28 2.73 25.93
CA VAL A 351 6.55 3.89 25.49
C VAL A 351 7.33 4.53 24.33
N LEU A 352 6.65 4.76 23.21
CA LEU A 352 7.22 5.45 22.07
C LEU A 352 7.81 6.79 22.55
N PRO A 353 8.98 7.20 22.07
CA PRO A 353 9.56 8.47 22.45
C PRO A 353 8.58 9.60 22.13
N VAL A 354 8.35 10.46 23.09
CA VAL A 354 7.58 11.68 22.88
C VAL A 354 8.42 12.61 21.99
N ILE A 355 7.89 12.98 20.84
CA ILE A 355 8.55 13.94 19.96
C ILE A 355 8.28 15.33 20.49
N GLN A 356 9.33 16.02 20.96
CA GLN A 356 9.26 17.44 21.24
C GLN A 356 9.82 18.20 20.04
N VAL A 357 8.98 18.99 19.37
CA VAL A 357 9.39 19.91 18.32
C VAL A 357 9.69 21.26 18.96
N GLY A 358 10.95 21.51 19.25
CA GLY A 358 11.43 22.79 19.84
C GLY A 358 11.10 22.93 21.33
N ALA A 359 11.58 24.00 21.97
CA ALA A 359 11.33 24.36 23.37
C ALA A 359 9.89 24.91 23.57
N ALA A 360 8.88 24.25 22.99
CA ALA A 360 7.49 24.64 23.18
C ALA A 360 6.97 24.03 24.49
N LYS A 361 6.32 24.85 25.29
CA LYS A 361 5.54 24.41 26.46
C LYS A 361 4.58 23.30 26.05
N THR A 362 4.41 22.29 26.87
CA THR A 362 3.45 21.21 26.58
C THR A 362 2.05 21.80 26.42
N PHE A 363 1.23 21.19 25.54
CA PHE A 363 -0.14 21.66 25.26
C PHE A 363 -0.99 21.84 26.52
N SER A 364 -0.75 21.04 27.56
CA SER A 364 -1.42 21.13 28.85
C SER A 364 -1.03 22.38 29.66
N THR A 365 0.21 22.86 29.52
CA THR A 365 0.65 24.08 30.21
C THR A 365 0.09 25.35 29.56
N VAL A 366 0.02 25.37 28.23
CA VAL A 366 -0.58 26.49 27.48
C VAL A 366 -2.08 26.58 27.75
N ALA A 367 -2.80 25.46 27.72
CA ALA A 367 -4.23 25.43 27.99
C ALA A 367 -4.56 25.85 29.44
N ASN A 368 -3.74 25.50 30.41
CA ASN A 368 -3.94 25.92 31.80
C ASN A 368 -3.62 27.40 32.04
N GLU A 369 -2.63 27.96 31.36
CA GLU A 369 -2.34 29.41 31.44
C GLU A 369 -3.46 30.23 30.80
N GLU A 370 -3.95 29.84 29.63
CA GLU A 370 -5.07 30.54 28.94
C GLU A 370 -6.40 30.42 29.72
N LEU A 371 -6.67 29.29 30.39
CA LEU A 371 -7.87 29.15 31.21
C LEU A 371 -7.82 29.93 32.52
N GLN A 372 -6.64 30.17 33.08
CA GLN A 372 -6.47 31.05 34.26
C GLN A 372 -6.64 32.51 33.89
N ASP A 373 -6.14 32.94 32.75
CA ASP A 373 -6.29 34.33 32.26
C ASP A 373 -7.73 34.62 31.78
N ALA A 374 -8.48 33.60 31.35
CA ALA A 374 -9.88 33.73 30.94
C ALA A 374 -10.89 33.76 32.11
N GLY A 375 -10.45 33.60 33.35
CA GLY A 375 -11.29 33.69 34.54
C GLY A 375 -12.37 32.61 34.65
N VAL A 376 -12.22 31.51 33.94
CA VAL A 376 -13.16 30.36 33.99
C VAL A 376 -12.73 29.46 35.15
N ARG A 377 -13.56 29.40 36.19
CA ARG A 377 -13.39 28.48 37.31
C ARG A 377 -14.00 27.12 37.04
#